data_752fe50f99f24e236c1938b996eca8d1
#
_entry.id   752fe50f99f24e236c1938b996eca8d1
#
_cell.length_a   1.000
_cell.length_b   1.000
_cell.length_c   1.000
_cell.angle_alpha   90.00
_cell.angle_beta   90.00
_cell.angle_gamma   90.00
#
_symmetry.space_group_name_H-M   'P 1'
#
loop_
_entity.id
_entity.type
_entity.pdbx_description
1 polymer ?
#
loop_
_entity_poly.entity_id
_entity_poly.type
_entity_poly.pdbx_seq_one_letter_code
_entity_poly.pdbx_strand_id
1 'polypeptide(L)'
;MRDVYLSVNCKTLGDTICFTPTLRKVFYIYNKKINVVVPEESKRIFVNNPYIDVLYSYEEFHEKFKNKDWNHLISNEIEYYQTYLFPGVKNQLGIERKFQHVDLRQVHANDLGFQLFDDELYCDFFPNNFSNSIDLPKDYVVIHPSTNWPNRTWSHESWQLLINFLSKNNIFTIITGKTTVQKEKNVTTEKYINKFENLYGLDLSDNLDLSDTYHLLNNAKLFITLDSGLLHLAGTTDTFIIQLGSAKDPRFSSPYRKGTRNYKYIYIKGKCDLFCTNNMKYSIKEWGTMNNVPPLTGCLENKPTFECHSSIKDVTNTITYLTNNNIV
;
A
#
# COMPACT_ATOMS: atom_id res chain seq x y z
N MET A 1 2.82 -16.70 31.22
CA MET A 1 2.17 -15.73 30.30
C MET A 1 1.97 -16.48 28.98
N ARG A 2 0.75 -16.53 28.45
CA ARG A 2 0.46 -17.28 27.20
C ARG A 2 1.15 -16.62 26.00
N ASP A 3 1.53 -17.44 25.02
CA ASP A 3 2.08 -16.90 23.78
C ASP A 3 1.01 -16.18 22.98
N VAL A 4 1.36 -14.99 22.45
CA VAL A 4 0.45 -14.18 21.64
C VAL A 4 0.74 -14.43 20.17
N TYR A 5 -0.29 -14.79 19.43
CA TYR A 5 -0.28 -14.98 17.98
C TYR A 5 -1.18 -13.94 17.33
N LEU A 6 -0.64 -13.21 16.39
CA LEU A 6 -1.35 -12.20 15.64
C LEU A 6 -1.35 -12.55 14.16
N SER A 7 -2.52 -12.80 13.60
CA SER A 7 -2.68 -13.22 12.22
C SER A 7 -3.27 -12.11 11.37
N VAL A 8 -2.69 -11.90 10.18
CA VAL A 8 -3.25 -11.02 9.16
C VAL A 8 -3.44 -11.79 7.85
N ASN A 9 -4.69 -11.98 7.46
CA ASN A 9 -5.02 -12.66 6.21
C ASN A 9 -5.11 -11.65 5.06
N CYS A 10 -3.97 -11.11 4.67
CA CYS A 10 -3.87 -10.15 3.57
C CYS A 10 -2.66 -10.46 2.69
N LYS A 11 -2.90 -10.53 1.38
CA LYS A 11 -1.86 -10.82 0.36
C LYS A 11 -1.37 -9.56 -0.34
N THR A 12 -2.10 -8.45 -0.24
CA THR A 12 -1.72 -7.20 -0.90
C THR A 12 -0.66 -6.46 -0.09
N LEU A 13 0.35 -5.93 -0.79
CA LEU A 13 1.48 -5.23 -0.17
C LEU A 13 1.01 -4.07 0.73
N GLY A 14 0.13 -3.21 0.21
CA GLY A 14 -0.30 -1.99 0.92
C GLY A 14 -1.06 -2.31 2.20
N ASP A 15 -2.02 -3.20 2.11
CA ASP A 15 -2.84 -3.58 3.26
C ASP A 15 -2.00 -4.28 4.34
N THR A 16 -1.03 -5.11 3.93
CA THR A 16 -0.13 -5.79 4.86
C THR A 16 0.83 -4.81 5.56
N ILE A 17 1.36 -3.82 4.85
CA ILE A 17 2.17 -2.76 5.47
C ILE A 17 1.32 -1.96 6.47
N CYS A 18 0.06 -1.65 6.13
CA CYS A 18 -0.87 -0.94 7.01
C CYS A 18 -1.26 -1.70 8.28
N PHE A 19 -0.93 -2.99 8.39
CA PHE A 19 -1.08 -3.76 9.63
C PHE A 19 0.05 -3.49 10.63
N THR A 20 1.21 -3.02 10.22
CA THR A 20 2.39 -2.86 11.11
C THR A 20 2.18 -1.93 12.30
N PRO A 21 1.39 -0.83 12.24
CA PRO A 21 1.04 -0.05 13.42
C PRO A 21 0.29 -0.86 14.49
N THR A 22 -0.61 -1.73 14.06
CA THR A 22 -1.35 -2.63 14.97
C THR A 22 -0.41 -3.63 15.63
N LEU A 23 0.51 -4.24 14.89
CA LEU A 23 1.54 -5.14 15.43
C LEU A 23 2.38 -4.43 16.49
N ARG A 24 2.87 -3.22 16.19
CA ARG A 24 3.63 -2.39 17.14
C ARG A 24 2.82 -2.10 18.39
N LYS A 25 1.54 -1.74 18.27
CA LYS A 25 0.64 -1.49 19.40
C LYS A 25 0.50 -2.72 20.29
N VAL A 26 0.29 -3.89 19.71
CA VAL A 26 0.16 -5.16 20.44
C VAL A 26 1.48 -5.49 21.16
N PHE A 27 2.63 -5.31 20.51
CA PHE A 27 3.94 -5.46 21.15
C PHE A 27 4.05 -4.63 22.45
N TYR A 28 3.69 -3.35 22.40
CA TYR A 28 3.76 -2.48 23.58
C TYR A 28 2.75 -2.84 24.67
N ILE A 29 1.53 -3.29 24.29
CA ILE A 29 0.52 -3.72 25.27
C ILE A 29 0.99 -4.95 26.04
N TYR A 30 1.54 -5.93 25.33
CA TYR A 30 2.00 -7.19 25.95
C TYR A 30 3.43 -7.10 26.51
N ASN A 31 4.15 -6.05 26.19
CA ASN A 31 5.56 -5.85 26.55
C ASN A 31 6.45 -7.08 26.23
N LYS A 32 6.17 -7.73 25.11
CA LYS A 32 6.92 -8.88 24.61
C LYS A 32 6.77 -9.00 23.10
N LYS A 33 7.73 -9.69 22.47
CA LYS A 33 7.66 -10.01 21.04
C LYS A 33 6.45 -10.92 20.73
N ILE A 34 5.87 -10.74 19.55
CA ILE A 34 4.63 -11.34 19.12
C ILE A 34 4.91 -12.37 18.02
N ASN A 35 4.25 -13.52 18.09
CA ASN A 35 4.24 -14.47 16.98
C ASN A 35 3.29 -13.97 15.90
N VAL A 36 3.76 -13.89 14.65
CA VAL A 36 2.96 -13.36 13.54
C VAL A 36 2.70 -14.46 12.52
N VAL A 37 1.45 -14.55 12.06
CA VAL A 37 1.01 -15.55 11.08
C VAL A 37 0.46 -14.83 9.86
N VAL A 38 1.07 -15.05 8.69
CA VAL A 38 0.77 -14.36 7.44
C VAL A 38 0.78 -15.32 6.24
N PRO A 39 0.19 -14.94 5.09
CA PRO A 39 0.46 -15.65 3.84
C PRO A 39 1.96 -15.66 3.53
N GLU A 40 2.47 -16.75 2.92
CA GLU A 40 3.92 -16.91 2.63
C GLU A 40 4.48 -15.71 1.87
N GLU A 41 3.77 -15.24 0.85
CA GLU A 41 4.17 -14.08 0.05
C GLU A 41 4.27 -12.75 0.83
N SER A 42 3.61 -12.68 2.00
CA SER A 42 3.61 -11.50 2.86
C SER A 42 4.74 -11.48 3.89
N LYS A 43 5.41 -12.62 4.13
CA LYS A 43 6.52 -12.71 5.09
C LYS A 43 7.61 -11.67 4.82
N ARG A 44 7.91 -11.39 3.55
CA ARG A 44 8.93 -10.41 3.14
C ARG A 44 8.72 -8.99 3.71
N ILE A 45 7.51 -8.67 4.16
CA ILE A 45 7.18 -7.36 4.77
C ILE A 45 7.64 -7.31 6.23
N PHE A 46 7.71 -8.48 6.87
CA PHE A 46 7.95 -8.60 8.30
C PHE A 46 9.34 -9.11 8.67
N VAL A 47 10.15 -9.48 7.69
CA VAL A 47 11.55 -9.85 7.92
C VAL A 47 12.24 -8.70 8.65
N ASN A 48 13.08 -9.00 9.65
CA ASN A 48 13.78 -8.03 10.51
C ASN A 48 12.87 -7.15 11.40
N ASN A 49 11.58 -7.39 11.47
CA ASN A 49 10.70 -6.59 12.33
C ASN A 49 11.01 -6.89 13.82
N PRO A 50 11.46 -5.89 14.61
CA PRO A 50 11.91 -6.09 15.98
C PRO A 50 10.80 -6.48 16.96
N TYR A 51 9.55 -6.30 16.58
CA TYR A 51 8.38 -6.63 17.39
C TYR A 51 7.97 -8.11 17.28
N ILE A 52 8.58 -8.85 16.34
CA ILE A 52 8.23 -10.24 16.05
C ILE A 52 9.19 -11.18 16.77
N ASP A 53 8.64 -12.23 17.40
CA ASP A 53 9.38 -13.36 17.93
C ASP A 53 9.58 -14.41 16.83
N VAL A 54 8.47 -14.99 16.36
CA VAL A 54 8.49 -15.95 15.26
C VAL A 54 7.47 -15.53 14.18
N LEU A 55 7.94 -15.59 12.94
CA LEU A 55 7.13 -15.30 11.75
C LEU A 55 6.75 -16.62 11.05
N TYR A 56 5.47 -16.94 11.06
CA TYR A 56 4.92 -18.15 10.45
C TYR A 56 4.19 -17.84 9.13
N SER A 57 4.29 -18.76 8.17
CA SER A 57 3.23 -18.88 7.17
C SER A 57 2.01 -19.57 7.78
N TYR A 58 0.87 -19.54 7.07
CA TYR A 58 -0.31 -20.29 7.49
C TYR A 58 -0.03 -21.80 7.53
N GLU A 59 0.71 -22.30 6.57
CA GLU A 59 1.10 -23.70 6.47
C GLU A 59 1.98 -24.13 7.65
N GLU A 60 3.00 -23.35 7.98
CA GLU A 60 3.89 -23.61 9.13
C GLU A 60 3.12 -23.56 10.45
N PHE A 61 2.23 -22.58 10.59
CA PHE A 61 1.38 -22.46 11.77
C PHE A 61 0.44 -23.66 11.92
N HIS A 62 -0.22 -24.07 10.84
CA HIS A 62 -1.08 -25.25 10.84
C HIS A 62 -0.30 -26.52 11.18
N GLU A 63 0.87 -26.73 10.61
CA GLU A 63 1.69 -27.92 10.90
C GLU A 63 2.13 -27.95 12.36
N LYS A 64 2.51 -26.81 12.94
CA LYS A 64 2.88 -26.69 14.36
C LYS A 64 1.77 -27.17 15.30
N PHE A 65 0.52 -26.90 14.95
CA PHE A 65 -0.63 -27.17 15.82
C PHE A 65 -1.56 -28.29 15.29
N LYS A 66 -1.15 -29.05 14.29
CA LYS A 66 -1.93 -30.05 13.56
C LYS A 66 -2.61 -31.09 14.45
N ASN A 67 -1.95 -31.51 15.54
CA ASN A 67 -2.43 -32.55 16.44
C ASN A 67 -2.95 -31.99 17.78
N LYS A 68 -3.18 -30.69 17.87
CA LYS A 68 -3.68 -30.01 19.07
C LYS A 68 -5.19 -29.79 18.98
N ASP A 69 -5.88 -29.96 20.11
CA ASP A 69 -7.24 -29.46 20.24
C ASP A 69 -7.23 -27.93 20.21
N TRP A 70 -7.81 -27.35 19.17
CA TRP A 70 -7.80 -25.90 18.95
C TRP A 70 -8.51 -25.13 20.07
N ASN A 71 -9.64 -25.65 20.58
CA ASN A 71 -10.37 -25.02 21.66
C ASN A 71 -9.57 -25.01 22.96
N HIS A 72 -8.90 -26.13 23.27
CA HIS A 72 -8.01 -26.22 24.41
C HIS A 72 -6.82 -25.26 24.28
N LEU A 73 -6.23 -25.19 23.10
CA LEU A 73 -5.08 -24.34 22.79
C LEU A 73 -5.40 -22.85 23.05
N ILE A 74 -6.46 -22.31 22.46
CA ILE A 74 -6.88 -20.91 22.63
C ILE A 74 -7.27 -20.61 24.09
N SER A 75 -7.95 -21.54 24.75
CA SER A 75 -8.43 -21.33 26.11
C SER A 75 -7.29 -21.30 27.14
N ASN A 76 -6.22 -22.08 26.92
CA ASN A 76 -5.26 -22.37 27.97
C ASN A 76 -3.79 -22.03 27.61
N GLU A 77 -3.37 -22.22 26.34
CA GLU A 77 -1.96 -22.17 25.98
C GLU A 77 -1.57 -20.88 25.23
N ILE A 78 -2.42 -20.38 24.34
CA ILE A 78 -2.11 -19.23 23.50
C ILE A 78 -3.21 -18.16 23.52
N GLU A 79 -2.84 -16.95 23.13
CA GLU A 79 -3.77 -15.88 22.77
C GLU A 79 -3.67 -15.68 21.26
N TYR A 80 -4.75 -15.92 20.55
CA TYR A 80 -4.78 -15.83 19.08
C TYR A 80 -5.76 -14.76 18.62
N TYR A 81 -5.25 -13.82 17.83
CA TYR A 81 -5.99 -12.73 17.24
C TYR A 81 -5.84 -12.75 15.73
N GLN A 82 -6.92 -12.49 15.02
CA GLN A 82 -6.92 -12.44 13.56
C GLN A 82 -7.60 -11.18 13.06
N THR A 83 -6.95 -10.50 12.11
CA THR A 83 -7.52 -9.34 11.43
C THR A 83 -7.94 -9.70 10.01
N TYR A 84 -9.04 -9.11 9.55
CA TYR A 84 -9.55 -9.27 8.21
C TYR A 84 -9.82 -7.89 7.60
N LEU A 85 -9.27 -7.64 6.42
CA LEU A 85 -9.49 -6.37 5.73
C LEU A 85 -10.84 -6.26 5.05
N PHE A 86 -11.47 -7.39 4.73
CA PHE A 86 -12.67 -7.37 3.90
C PHE A 86 -13.96 -7.43 4.72
N PRO A 87 -14.94 -6.51 4.43
CA PRO A 87 -16.27 -6.61 5.04
C PRO A 87 -16.96 -7.91 4.67
N GLY A 88 -17.85 -8.38 5.55
CA GLY A 88 -18.62 -9.60 5.34
C GLY A 88 -17.91 -10.90 5.73
N VAL A 89 -16.63 -10.84 6.11
CA VAL A 89 -15.92 -11.99 6.67
C VAL A 89 -16.11 -11.98 8.18
N LYS A 90 -16.60 -13.10 8.72
CA LYS A 90 -16.71 -13.31 10.18
C LYS A 90 -15.34 -13.70 10.72
N ASN A 91 -14.92 -13.06 11.80
CA ASN A 91 -13.75 -13.51 12.55
C ASN A 91 -14.05 -14.83 13.29
N GLN A 92 -13.05 -15.40 13.96
CA GLN A 92 -13.20 -16.63 14.75
C GLN A 92 -14.21 -16.52 15.89
N LEU A 93 -14.53 -15.29 16.34
CA LEU A 93 -15.55 -15.00 17.34
C LEU A 93 -16.96 -14.86 16.71
N GLY A 94 -17.10 -15.07 15.40
CA GLY A 94 -18.35 -14.91 14.67
C GLY A 94 -18.78 -13.46 14.45
N ILE A 95 -17.91 -12.50 14.76
CA ILE A 95 -18.19 -11.07 14.59
C ILE A 95 -17.99 -10.72 13.12
N GLU A 96 -19.07 -10.30 12.47
CA GLU A 96 -19.04 -9.83 11.09
C GLU A 96 -18.45 -8.43 11.02
N ARG A 97 -17.46 -8.25 10.16
CA ARG A 97 -16.86 -6.95 9.93
C ARG A 97 -17.81 -6.05 9.14
N LYS A 98 -18.10 -4.88 9.69
CA LYS A 98 -18.79 -3.80 8.98
C LYS A 98 -17.76 -2.97 8.21
N PHE A 99 -18.17 -2.42 7.06
CA PHE A 99 -17.36 -1.44 6.35
C PHE A 99 -17.09 -0.24 7.27
N GLN A 100 -15.81 0.14 7.37
CA GLN A 100 -15.40 1.22 8.25
C GLN A 100 -14.86 2.39 7.40
N HIS A 101 -15.42 3.58 7.60
CA HIS A 101 -14.90 4.83 7.03
C HIS A 101 -13.77 5.40 7.91
N VAL A 102 -12.74 4.61 8.11
CA VAL A 102 -11.57 4.99 8.89
C VAL A 102 -10.30 4.72 8.09
N ASP A 103 -9.21 5.29 8.54
CA ASP A 103 -7.90 5.02 7.97
C ASP A 103 -7.63 3.50 7.93
N LEU A 104 -7.00 3.03 6.86
CA LEU A 104 -6.73 1.62 6.62
C LEU A 104 -5.94 0.97 7.78
N ARG A 105 -5.04 1.72 8.41
CA ARG A 105 -4.28 1.25 9.58
C ARG A 105 -5.17 1.05 10.80
N GLN A 106 -6.14 1.95 10.99
CA GLN A 106 -7.11 1.85 12.07
C GLN A 106 -8.05 0.65 11.90
N VAL A 107 -8.31 0.24 10.66
CA VAL A 107 -9.15 -0.93 10.38
C VAL A 107 -8.61 -2.19 11.05
N HIS A 108 -7.31 -2.45 10.95
CA HIS A 108 -6.68 -3.61 11.61
C HIS A 108 -6.75 -3.54 13.13
N ALA A 109 -6.53 -2.38 13.70
CA ALA A 109 -6.60 -2.17 15.15
C ALA A 109 -8.03 -2.37 15.67
N ASN A 110 -9.02 -1.86 14.95
CA ASN A 110 -10.44 -2.00 15.32
C ASN A 110 -10.89 -3.48 15.34
N ASP A 111 -10.37 -4.31 14.43
CA ASP A 111 -10.66 -5.74 14.42
C ASP A 111 -10.22 -6.45 15.72
N LEU A 112 -9.22 -5.89 16.39
CA LEU A 112 -8.67 -6.41 17.64
C LEU A 112 -9.19 -5.65 18.88
N GLY A 113 -10.11 -4.69 18.69
CA GLY A 113 -10.65 -3.87 19.74
C GLY A 113 -9.72 -2.75 20.25
N PHE A 114 -8.69 -2.39 19.47
CA PHE A 114 -7.76 -1.30 19.79
C PHE A 114 -8.06 -0.05 18.97
N GLN A 115 -7.68 1.09 19.53
CA GLN A 115 -7.63 2.36 18.84
C GLN A 115 -6.17 2.78 18.67
N LEU A 116 -5.79 3.18 17.45
CA LEU A 116 -4.53 3.86 17.17
C LEU A 116 -4.74 5.37 17.28
N PHE A 117 -3.85 6.04 17.97
CA PHE A 117 -3.80 7.50 18.00
C PHE A 117 -3.07 8.04 16.77
N ASP A 118 -3.20 9.33 16.52
CA ASP A 118 -2.60 9.96 15.32
C ASP A 118 -1.08 9.77 15.23
N ASP A 119 -0.39 9.78 16.35
CA ASP A 119 1.05 9.54 16.43
C ASP A 119 1.45 8.05 16.30
N GLU A 120 0.50 7.13 16.29
CA GLU A 120 0.70 5.70 16.15
C GLU A 120 0.41 5.18 14.73
N LEU A 121 -0.21 5.99 13.85
CA LEU A 121 -0.66 5.57 12.53
C LEU A 121 0.46 5.35 11.49
N TYR A 122 1.72 5.69 11.79
CA TYR A 122 2.81 5.42 10.86
C TYR A 122 3.11 3.93 10.72
N CYS A 123 3.40 3.51 9.50
CA CYS A 123 3.80 2.14 9.19
C CYS A 123 5.27 1.90 9.49
N ASP A 124 5.64 0.64 9.70
CA ASP A 124 7.02 0.19 9.86
C ASP A 124 7.42 -0.71 8.69
N PHE A 125 8.66 -0.57 8.26
CA PHE A 125 9.32 -1.53 7.38
C PHE A 125 10.82 -1.56 7.73
N PHE A 126 11.38 -2.74 7.85
CA PHE A 126 12.77 -2.98 8.23
C PHE A 126 13.49 -3.72 7.09
N PRO A 127 14.11 -3.01 6.14
CA PRO A 127 14.70 -3.62 4.96
C PRO A 127 15.93 -4.46 5.30
N ASN A 128 16.24 -5.42 4.45
CA ASN A 128 17.58 -5.97 4.34
C ASN A 128 18.55 -4.91 3.80
N ASN A 129 19.84 -5.17 3.84
CA ASN A 129 20.82 -4.33 3.18
C ASN A 129 20.52 -4.27 1.67
N PHE A 130 20.85 -3.12 1.06
CA PHE A 130 20.72 -2.95 -0.38
C PHE A 130 21.58 -3.99 -1.11
N SER A 131 20.97 -4.81 -1.95
CA SER A 131 21.65 -5.94 -2.60
C SER A 131 22.06 -5.62 -4.05
N ASN A 132 21.46 -4.60 -4.65
CA ASN A 132 21.73 -4.23 -6.03
C ASN A 132 22.91 -3.24 -6.16
N SER A 133 23.86 -3.56 -7.01
CA SER A 133 25.01 -2.70 -7.34
C SER A 133 24.69 -1.72 -8.50
N ILE A 134 23.51 -1.10 -8.47
CA ILE A 134 23.10 -0.14 -9.50
C ILE A 134 23.77 1.20 -9.19
N ASP A 135 24.57 1.69 -10.13
CA ASP A 135 25.14 3.05 -10.03
C ASP A 135 24.07 4.07 -10.36
N LEU A 136 23.61 4.78 -9.34
CA LEU A 136 22.57 5.79 -9.45
C LEU A 136 23.14 7.18 -9.21
N PRO A 137 22.68 8.21 -9.93
CA PRO A 137 23.04 9.58 -9.62
C PRO A 137 22.52 9.95 -8.23
N LYS A 138 23.16 10.95 -7.61
CA LYS A 138 22.77 11.44 -6.29
C LYS A 138 21.32 11.93 -6.24
N ASP A 139 20.87 12.58 -7.31
CA ASP A 139 19.55 13.18 -7.40
C ASP A 139 18.74 12.51 -8.48
N TYR A 140 17.63 11.88 -8.11
CA TYR A 140 16.71 11.24 -9.03
C TYR A 140 15.28 11.24 -8.50
N VAL A 141 14.35 11.06 -9.42
CA VAL A 141 12.91 10.90 -9.15
C VAL A 141 12.52 9.46 -9.44
N VAL A 142 11.68 8.89 -8.59
CA VAL A 142 11.09 7.57 -8.82
C VAL A 142 9.64 7.72 -9.22
N ILE A 143 9.20 7.00 -10.23
CA ILE A 143 7.79 6.91 -10.61
C ILE A 143 7.31 5.47 -10.54
N HIS A 144 6.04 5.29 -10.15
CA HIS A 144 5.36 4.00 -10.10
C HIS A 144 4.05 4.06 -10.88
N PRO A 145 4.06 3.71 -12.18
CA PRO A 145 2.90 3.91 -13.06
C PRO A 145 1.83 2.84 -12.95
N SER A 146 2.10 1.69 -12.34
CA SER A 146 1.18 0.56 -12.36
C SER A 146 0.36 0.41 -11.08
N THR A 147 -0.91 0.05 -11.24
CA THR A 147 -1.79 -0.39 -10.15
C THR A 147 -2.62 -1.58 -10.61
N ASN A 148 -3.19 -2.32 -9.66
CA ASN A 148 -4.05 -3.48 -9.96
C ASN A 148 -5.48 -3.08 -10.37
N TRP A 149 -5.83 -1.79 -10.29
CA TRP A 149 -7.20 -1.33 -10.46
C TRP A 149 -7.28 -0.27 -11.56
N PRO A 150 -8.04 -0.49 -12.66
CA PRO A 150 -8.14 0.47 -13.76
C PRO A 150 -8.58 1.88 -13.32
N ASN A 151 -9.55 1.98 -12.39
CA ASN A 151 -10.01 3.27 -11.88
C ASN A 151 -9.01 4.01 -10.97
N ARG A 152 -7.86 3.40 -10.70
CA ARG A 152 -6.71 4.01 -10.01
C ARG A 152 -5.53 4.22 -10.94
N THR A 153 -5.58 3.68 -12.15
CA THR A 153 -4.47 3.72 -13.12
C THR A 153 -4.55 4.99 -13.94
N TRP A 154 -3.52 5.82 -13.86
CA TRP A 154 -3.38 6.98 -14.73
C TRP A 154 -3.08 6.53 -16.16
N SER A 155 -3.56 7.25 -17.18
CA SER A 155 -3.40 6.79 -18.56
C SER A 155 -1.91 6.71 -18.97
N HIS A 156 -1.60 5.78 -19.88
CA HIS A 156 -0.25 5.66 -20.43
C HIS A 156 0.21 6.98 -21.07
N GLU A 157 -0.68 7.66 -21.78
CA GLU A 157 -0.41 8.98 -22.38
C GLU A 157 -0.02 10.00 -21.31
N SER A 158 -0.73 10.05 -20.18
CA SER A 158 -0.40 10.98 -19.10
C SER A 158 0.96 10.67 -18.48
N TRP A 159 1.29 9.39 -18.28
CA TRP A 159 2.63 8.98 -17.82
C TRP A 159 3.72 9.35 -18.83
N GLN A 160 3.47 9.13 -20.13
CA GLN A 160 4.41 9.50 -21.19
C GLN A 160 4.66 11.02 -21.24
N LEU A 161 3.61 11.83 -21.06
CA LEU A 161 3.74 13.29 -20.97
C LEU A 161 4.55 13.71 -19.74
N LEU A 162 4.37 13.04 -18.60
CA LEU A 162 5.18 13.28 -17.41
C LEU A 162 6.65 12.93 -17.64
N ILE A 163 6.93 11.78 -18.23
CA ILE A 163 8.29 11.34 -18.54
C ILE A 163 8.97 12.32 -19.51
N ASN A 164 8.27 12.74 -20.55
CA ASN A 164 8.78 13.75 -21.48
C ASN A 164 9.10 15.09 -20.77
N PHE A 165 8.25 15.49 -19.83
CA PHE A 165 8.48 16.70 -19.01
C PHE A 165 9.73 16.54 -18.13
N LEU A 166 9.87 15.41 -17.42
CA LEU A 166 11.01 15.15 -16.55
C LEU A 166 12.32 15.11 -17.37
N SER A 167 12.32 14.40 -18.49
CA SER A 167 13.48 14.29 -19.38
C SER A 167 13.89 15.62 -19.98
N LYS A 168 12.92 16.45 -20.42
CA LYS A 168 13.19 17.81 -20.94
C LYS A 168 13.83 18.72 -19.91
N ASN A 169 13.56 18.50 -18.63
CA ASN A 169 14.13 19.25 -17.53
C ASN A 169 15.40 18.59 -16.94
N ASN A 170 15.99 17.59 -17.63
CA ASN A 170 17.17 16.85 -17.18
C ASN A 170 17.00 16.19 -15.79
N ILE A 171 15.79 15.78 -15.45
CA ILE A 171 15.50 15.08 -14.20
C ILE A 171 15.64 13.57 -14.44
N PHE A 172 16.66 12.97 -13.83
CA PHE A 172 16.89 11.53 -13.94
C PHE A 172 15.74 10.77 -13.27
N THR A 173 15.09 9.90 -14.03
CA THR A 173 13.85 9.25 -13.62
C THR A 173 14.01 7.73 -13.59
N ILE A 174 13.59 7.11 -12.49
CA ILE A 174 13.59 5.66 -12.33
C ILE A 174 12.15 5.17 -12.28
N ILE A 175 11.83 4.21 -13.13
CA ILE A 175 10.54 3.53 -13.13
C ILE A 175 10.68 2.28 -12.25
N THR A 176 9.71 2.06 -11.34
CA THR A 176 9.67 0.87 -10.48
C THR A 176 8.27 0.27 -10.40
N GLY A 177 8.18 -0.93 -9.87
CA GLY A 177 6.94 -1.67 -9.66
C GLY A 177 6.89 -2.96 -10.46
N LYS A 178 5.69 -3.53 -10.58
CA LYS A 178 5.45 -4.76 -11.35
C LYS A 178 4.76 -4.45 -12.67
N THR A 179 5.25 -5.05 -13.75
CA THR A 179 4.62 -4.96 -15.08
C THR A 179 3.48 -5.97 -15.25
N THR A 180 3.53 -7.07 -14.49
CA THR A 180 2.46 -8.07 -14.48
C THR A 180 1.47 -7.79 -13.37
N VAL A 181 0.26 -7.43 -13.74
CA VAL A 181 -0.86 -7.37 -12.82
C VAL A 181 -1.37 -8.79 -12.58
N GLN A 182 -1.45 -9.22 -11.30
CA GLN A 182 -2.08 -10.50 -10.96
C GLN A 182 -3.52 -10.50 -11.45
N LYS A 183 -3.88 -11.54 -12.22
CA LYS A 183 -5.28 -11.80 -12.58
C LYS A 183 -6.01 -12.26 -11.32
N GLU A 184 -6.74 -11.38 -10.67
CA GLU A 184 -7.83 -11.84 -9.83
C GLU A 184 -8.94 -12.40 -10.73
N LYS A 185 -9.57 -13.49 -10.28
CA LYS A 185 -10.61 -14.21 -11.02
C LYS A 185 -11.58 -13.21 -11.66
N ASN A 186 -11.64 -13.21 -13.01
CA ASN A 186 -12.57 -12.47 -13.87
C ASN A 186 -12.31 -10.98 -14.16
N VAL A 187 -11.20 -10.40 -13.75
CA VAL A 187 -10.82 -9.06 -14.23
C VAL A 187 -9.65 -9.22 -15.19
N THR A 188 -9.88 -8.98 -16.48
CA THR A 188 -8.82 -8.85 -17.49
C THR A 188 -8.17 -7.48 -17.27
N THR A 189 -7.18 -7.42 -16.40
CA THR A 189 -6.28 -6.27 -16.36
C THR A 189 -5.28 -6.47 -17.49
N GLU A 190 -5.28 -5.55 -18.44
CA GLU A 190 -4.26 -5.50 -19.47
C GLU A 190 -2.89 -5.42 -18.79
N LYS A 191 -1.92 -6.18 -19.34
CA LYS A 191 -0.52 -6.01 -18.97
C LYS A 191 -0.17 -4.54 -19.17
N TYR A 192 0.10 -3.83 -18.08
CA TYR A 192 0.66 -2.51 -18.19
C TYR A 192 2.10 -2.67 -18.69
N ILE A 193 2.29 -2.52 -19.96
CA ILE A 193 3.63 -2.55 -20.56
C ILE A 193 4.20 -1.16 -20.35
N ASN A 194 5.05 -0.98 -19.34
CA ASN A 194 5.76 0.25 -19.04
C ASN A 194 6.83 0.61 -20.09
N LYS A 195 6.52 0.45 -21.37
CA LYS A 195 7.41 0.91 -22.43
C LYS A 195 7.12 2.38 -22.68
N PHE A 196 7.95 3.21 -22.08
CA PHE A 196 7.91 4.64 -22.29
C PHE A 196 9.06 5.07 -23.21
N GLU A 197 8.76 6.04 -24.05
CA GLU A 197 9.76 6.64 -24.95
C GLU A 197 10.47 7.82 -24.27
N ASN A 198 11.66 8.15 -24.75
CA ASN A 198 12.44 9.33 -24.34
C ASN A 198 12.73 9.39 -22.82
N LEU A 199 12.82 8.26 -22.13
CA LEU A 199 13.16 8.21 -20.71
C LEU A 199 14.63 8.63 -20.51
N TYR A 200 14.86 9.72 -19.78
CA TYR A 200 16.17 10.05 -19.22
C TYR A 200 16.29 9.37 -17.85
N GLY A 201 16.75 8.12 -17.83
CA GLY A 201 16.79 7.34 -16.62
C GLY A 201 16.82 5.82 -16.83
N LEU A 202 16.26 5.08 -15.89
CA LEU A 202 16.25 3.63 -15.85
C LEU A 202 14.84 3.07 -15.65
N ASP A 203 14.53 1.99 -16.34
CA ASP A 203 13.36 1.17 -16.02
C ASP A 203 13.81 -0.05 -15.21
N LEU A 204 13.50 -0.04 -13.91
CA LEU A 204 13.77 -1.11 -12.96
C LEU A 204 12.51 -1.90 -12.60
N SER A 205 11.47 -1.81 -13.41
CA SER A 205 10.25 -2.61 -13.23
C SER A 205 10.61 -4.11 -13.21
N ASP A 206 10.01 -4.84 -12.27
CA ASP A 206 10.23 -6.29 -12.04
C ASP A 206 11.65 -6.70 -11.60
N ASN A 207 12.60 -5.76 -11.48
CA ASN A 207 14.01 -6.06 -11.19
C ASN A 207 14.42 -5.87 -9.74
N LEU A 208 13.56 -5.30 -8.91
CA LEU A 208 13.87 -5.00 -7.51
C LEU A 208 13.01 -5.85 -6.56
N ASP A 209 13.61 -6.34 -5.51
CA ASP A 209 12.87 -6.84 -4.36
C ASP A 209 12.30 -5.70 -3.51
N LEU A 210 11.62 -6.03 -2.42
CA LEU A 210 10.97 -5.03 -1.58
C LEU A 210 11.98 -4.18 -0.79
N SER A 211 13.09 -4.78 -0.33
CA SER A 211 14.13 -4.08 0.39
C SER A 211 14.91 -3.13 -0.51
N ASP A 212 15.25 -3.59 -1.71
CA ASP A 212 15.90 -2.75 -2.72
C ASP A 212 15.00 -1.60 -3.16
N THR A 213 13.70 -1.89 -3.34
CA THR A 213 12.70 -0.84 -3.63
C THR A 213 12.61 0.19 -2.48
N TYR A 214 12.67 -0.25 -1.21
CA TYR A 214 12.71 0.67 -0.07
C TYR A 214 13.93 1.59 -0.15
N HIS A 215 15.13 1.03 -0.36
CA HIS A 215 16.37 1.83 -0.45
C HIS A 215 16.33 2.79 -1.63
N LEU A 216 15.82 2.34 -2.79
CA LEU A 216 15.61 3.20 -3.94
C LEU A 216 14.70 4.39 -3.59
N LEU A 217 13.58 4.13 -2.93
CA LEU A 217 12.64 5.18 -2.51
C LEU A 217 13.25 6.10 -1.46
N ASN A 218 13.93 5.53 -0.45
CA ASN A 218 14.48 6.32 0.66
C ASN A 218 15.56 7.32 0.22
N ASN A 219 16.27 7.03 -0.86
CA ASN A 219 17.32 7.89 -1.42
C ASN A 219 16.79 8.82 -2.55
N ALA A 220 15.56 8.63 -3.00
CA ALA A 220 14.96 9.46 -4.03
C ALA A 220 14.61 10.87 -3.51
N LYS A 221 14.77 11.89 -4.35
CA LYS A 221 14.27 13.23 -4.06
C LYS A 221 12.76 13.31 -4.05
N LEU A 222 12.14 12.57 -4.97
CA LEU A 222 10.71 12.59 -5.17
C LEU A 222 10.21 11.21 -5.62
N PHE A 223 9.07 10.79 -5.08
CA PHE A 223 8.33 9.63 -5.54
C PHE A 223 6.94 10.03 -6.03
N ILE A 224 6.63 9.72 -7.28
CA ILE A 224 5.33 10.00 -7.90
C ILE A 224 4.60 8.69 -8.11
N THR A 225 3.44 8.55 -7.50
CA THR A 225 2.71 7.28 -7.50
C THR A 225 1.20 7.49 -7.41
N LEU A 226 0.49 6.41 -7.65
CA LEU A 226 -0.95 6.25 -7.42
C LEU A 226 -1.21 5.64 -6.05
N ASP A 227 -2.48 5.44 -5.70
CA ASP A 227 -2.87 4.62 -4.53
C ASP A 227 -2.48 3.15 -4.78
N SER A 228 -1.38 2.74 -4.18
CA SER A 228 -0.73 1.44 -4.40
C SER A 228 0.01 0.96 -3.16
N GLY A 229 0.48 -0.29 -3.18
CA GLY A 229 1.31 -0.82 -2.10
C GLY A 229 2.61 -0.06 -1.89
N LEU A 230 3.24 0.45 -2.97
CA LEU A 230 4.47 1.23 -2.89
C LEU A 230 4.25 2.63 -2.29
N LEU A 231 3.03 3.18 -2.35
CA LEU A 231 2.69 4.41 -1.62
C LEU A 231 2.88 4.23 -0.12
N HIS A 232 2.41 3.10 0.43
CA HIS A 232 2.54 2.80 1.86
C HIS A 232 3.98 2.47 2.24
N LEU A 233 4.73 1.78 1.36
CA LEU A 233 6.16 1.56 1.56
C LEU A 233 6.93 2.90 1.57
N ALA A 234 6.66 3.79 0.63
CA ALA A 234 7.27 5.12 0.62
C ALA A 234 6.93 5.95 1.86
N GLY A 235 5.76 5.71 2.46
CA GLY A 235 5.38 6.30 3.75
C GLY A 235 6.31 5.92 4.91
N THR A 236 7.08 4.82 4.79
CA THR A 236 8.08 4.40 5.79
C THR A 236 9.48 4.98 5.51
N THR A 237 9.67 5.75 4.44
CA THR A 237 10.92 6.40 4.03
C THR A 237 10.87 7.91 4.24
N ASP A 238 11.97 8.61 3.97
CA ASP A 238 12.04 10.09 4.06
C ASP A 238 11.85 10.80 2.71
N THR A 239 11.56 10.07 1.62
CA THR A 239 11.33 10.66 0.29
C THR A 239 10.13 11.60 0.26
N PHE A 240 10.17 12.64 -0.57
CA PHE A 240 8.98 13.44 -0.84
C PHE A 240 8.00 12.64 -1.72
N ILE A 241 6.70 12.64 -1.41
CA ILE A 241 5.70 11.85 -2.13
C ILE A 241 4.69 12.77 -2.81
N ILE A 242 4.49 12.58 -4.10
CA ILE A 242 3.31 13.06 -4.82
C ILE A 242 2.41 11.86 -5.09
N GLN A 243 1.24 11.84 -4.47
CA GLN A 243 0.18 10.90 -4.77
C GLN A 243 -0.78 11.51 -5.80
N LEU A 244 -0.95 10.81 -6.91
CA LEU A 244 -1.90 11.20 -7.95
C LEU A 244 -3.34 10.81 -7.56
N GLY A 245 -4.27 11.68 -7.87
CA GLY A 245 -5.68 11.48 -7.63
C GLY A 245 -6.25 10.25 -8.33
N SER A 246 -7.21 9.62 -7.68
CA SER A 246 -7.91 8.44 -8.16
C SER A 246 -9.33 8.37 -7.58
N ALA A 247 -10.03 7.27 -7.83
CA ALA A 247 -11.34 7.00 -7.27
C ALA A 247 -11.34 6.74 -5.75
N LYS A 248 -10.16 6.68 -5.10
CA LYS A 248 -10.03 6.45 -3.66
C LYS A 248 -9.82 7.75 -2.90
N ASP A 249 -10.47 7.86 -1.76
CA ASP A 249 -10.31 9.00 -0.86
C ASP A 249 -8.95 8.93 -0.14
N PRO A 250 -8.09 9.93 -0.32
CA PRO A 250 -6.75 9.94 0.27
C PRO A 250 -6.77 9.97 1.81
N ARG A 251 -7.87 10.43 2.42
CA ARG A 251 -8.00 10.45 3.89
C ARG A 251 -7.86 9.08 4.54
N PHE A 252 -8.18 8.01 3.79
CA PHE A 252 -8.15 6.63 4.27
C PHE A 252 -6.90 5.85 3.86
N SER A 253 -6.07 6.40 2.98
CA SER A 253 -4.90 5.68 2.44
C SER A 253 -3.64 6.52 2.27
N SER A 254 -3.68 7.83 2.51
CA SER A 254 -2.47 8.64 2.40
C SER A 254 -1.39 8.16 3.37
N PRO A 255 -0.11 8.26 2.99
CA PRO A 255 0.98 7.83 3.85
C PRO A 255 1.00 8.64 5.15
N TYR A 256 1.36 7.97 6.22
CA TYR A 256 1.52 8.57 7.54
C TYR A 256 2.96 8.39 7.99
N ARG A 257 3.60 9.43 8.46
CA ARG A 257 4.96 9.36 9.00
C ARG A 257 4.94 9.63 10.49
N LYS A 258 5.97 9.16 11.18
CA LYS A 258 6.10 9.36 12.63
C LYS A 258 5.97 10.86 12.95
N GLY A 259 4.94 11.19 13.72
CA GLY A 259 4.64 12.54 14.19
C GLY A 259 3.76 13.40 13.29
N THR A 260 3.59 13.08 11.99
CA THR A 260 2.74 13.90 11.12
C THR A 260 2.24 13.19 9.87
N ARG A 261 0.98 13.44 9.50
CA ARG A 261 0.36 12.88 8.30
C ARG A 261 0.91 13.48 7.00
N ASN A 262 1.08 14.77 6.95
CA ASN A 262 1.33 15.49 5.69
C ASN A 262 2.81 15.87 5.47
N TYR A 263 3.72 15.24 6.21
CA TYR A 263 5.13 15.54 6.07
C TYR A 263 5.68 15.03 4.74
N LYS A 264 6.28 15.92 3.93
CA LYS A 264 6.81 15.61 2.61
C LYS A 264 5.80 14.82 1.74
N TYR A 265 4.55 15.27 1.72
CA TYR A 265 3.48 14.62 0.98
C TYR A 265 2.53 15.64 0.37
N ILE A 266 2.20 15.43 -0.90
CA ILE A 266 1.18 16.18 -1.64
C ILE A 266 0.25 15.18 -2.33
N TYR A 267 -1.05 15.41 -2.18
CA TYR A 267 -2.08 14.75 -2.98
C TYR A 267 -2.56 15.71 -4.07
N ILE A 268 -2.39 15.32 -5.34
CA ILE A 268 -2.87 16.11 -6.48
C ILE A 268 -4.24 15.57 -6.86
N LYS A 269 -5.28 16.30 -6.50
CA LYS A 269 -6.66 15.93 -6.70
C LYS A 269 -7.06 16.04 -8.18
N GLY A 270 -7.95 15.15 -8.64
CA GLY A 270 -8.71 15.32 -9.87
C GLY A 270 -9.90 16.26 -9.69
N LYS A 271 -10.72 16.41 -10.72
CA LYS A 271 -11.91 17.26 -10.70
C LYS A 271 -13.10 16.65 -9.97
N CYS A 272 -13.16 15.31 -9.86
CA CYS A 272 -14.26 14.59 -9.25
C CYS A 272 -14.00 14.33 -7.76
N ASP A 273 -15.02 14.58 -6.94
CA ASP A 273 -15.00 14.45 -5.47
C ASP A 273 -15.74 13.23 -4.93
N LEU A 274 -16.26 12.38 -5.80
CA LEU A 274 -17.11 11.27 -5.37
C LEU A 274 -16.34 10.21 -4.58
N PHE A 275 -15.03 10.04 -4.85
CA PHE A 275 -14.22 8.99 -4.23
C PHE A 275 -14.96 7.65 -4.16
N CYS A 276 -15.39 7.16 -5.32
CA CYS A 276 -16.31 6.03 -5.46
C CYS A 276 -15.90 4.79 -4.64
N THR A 277 -14.61 4.56 -4.49
CA THR A 277 -14.06 3.43 -3.73
C THR A 277 -14.41 3.49 -2.24
N ASN A 278 -14.64 4.68 -1.68
CA ASN A 278 -14.92 4.88 -0.26
C ASN A 278 -16.28 5.51 -0.01
N ASN A 279 -17.11 5.67 -1.03
CA ASN A 279 -18.38 6.36 -0.89
C ASN A 279 -19.50 5.42 -0.44
N MET A 280 -20.17 5.77 0.66
CA MET A 280 -21.29 4.98 1.21
C MET A 280 -22.52 4.89 0.30
N LYS A 281 -22.64 5.79 -0.70
CA LYS A 281 -23.71 5.72 -1.72
C LYS A 281 -23.65 4.40 -2.50
N TYR A 282 -22.44 3.82 -2.61
CA TYR A 282 -22.20 2.55 -3.28
C TYR A 282 -22.03 1.49 -2.22
N SER A 283 -23.08 0.71 -1.94
CA SER A 283 -23.11 -0.23 -0.83
C SER A 283 -22.16 -1.41 -1.02
N ILE A 284 -21.81 -2.08 0.11
CA ILE A 284 -20.98 -3.30 0.11
C ILE A 284 -21.59 -4.42 -0.75
N LYS A 285 -22.93 -4.44 -0.90
CA LYS A 285 -23.61 -5.38 -1.79
C LYS A 285 -23.21 -5.14 -3.24
N GLU A 286 -23.10 -3.88 -3.62
CA GLU A 286 -22.61 -3.46 -4.94
C GLU A 286 -21.11 -3.79 -5.08
N TRP A 287 -20.31 -3.68 -4.02
CA TRP A 287 -18.91 -4.13 -3.99
C TRP A 287 -18.79 -5.65 -4.12
N GLY A 288 -19.60 -6.43 -3.43
CA GLY A 288 -19.58 -7.90 -3.47
C GLY A 288 -20.08 -8.46 -4.80
N THR A 289 -20.97 -7.75 -5.49
CA THR A 289 -21.44 -8.06 -6.86
C THR A 289 -20.52 -7.48 -7.93
N MET A 290 -19.59 -6.62 -7.58
CA MET A 290 -18.61 -5.94 -8.43
C MET A 290 -17.57 -6.85 -9.09
N ASN A 291 -17.55 -8.13 -8.82
CA ASN A 291 -16.81 -9.09 -9.67
C ASN A 291 -17.26 -9.04 -11.15
N ASN A 292 -18.38 -8.37 -11.45
CA ASN A 292 -18.94 -8.22 -12.79
C ASN A 292 -19.38 -6.79 -13.15
N VAL A 293 -19.07 -5.75 -12.37
CA VAL A 293 -19.61 -4.41 -12.59
C VAL A 293 -18.51 -3.32 -12.68
N PRO A 294 -18.73 -2.31 -13.51
CA PRO A 294 -17.81 -1.25 -13.96
C PRO A 294 -16.97 -0.44 -12.96
N PRO A 295 -17.17 -0.40 -11.63
CA PRO A 295 -16.33 0.48 -10.81
C PRO A 295 -14.86 0.07 -10.72
N LEU A 296 -14.53 -1.18 -10.99
CA LEU A 296 -13.14 -1.61 -11.14
C LEU A 296 -12.59 -1.24 -12.52
N THR A 297 -13.46 -1.09 -13.51
CA THR A 297 -13.13 -0.90 -14.92
C THR A 297 -13.66 0.41 -15.50
N GLY A 298 -14.55 1.13 -14.81
CA GLY A 298 -15.21 2.31 -15.33
C GLY A 298 -15.58 3.36 -14.27
N CYS A 299 -16.16 4.45 -14.71
CA CYS A 299 -16.70 5.51 -13.87
C CYS A 299 -18.13 5.17 -13.42
N LEU A 300 -18.42 5.20 -12.12
CA LEU A 300 -19.75 4.93 -11.56
C LEU A 300 -20.82 5.94 -12.01
N GLU A 301 -20.41 7.15 -12.37
CA GLU A 301 -21.28 8.18 -12.90
C GLU A 301 -21.35 8.15 -14.45
N ASN A 302 -20.86 7.07 -15.08
CA ASN A 302 -20.84 6.87 -16.53
C ASN A 302 -20.18 8.03 -17.30
N LYS A 303 -19.23 8.71 -16.70
CA LYS A 303 -18.44 9.74 -17.39
C LYS A 303 -17.45 9.10 -18.35
N PRO A 304 -17.23 9.72 -19.52
CA PRO A 304 -16.34 9.14 -20.55
C PRO A 304 -14.88 9.13 -20.15
N THR A 305 -14.49 9.93 -19.14
CA THR A 305 -13.13 10.03 -18.62
C THR A 305 -13.11 9.95 -17.11
N PHE A 306 -12.00 9.49 -16.54
CA PHE A 306 -11.80 9.48 -15.09
C PHE A 306 -11.47 10.88 -14.57
N GLU A 307 -12.47 11.70 -14.35
CA GLU A 307 -12.30 13.06 -13.80
C GLU A 307 -11.70 13.07 -12.39
N CYS A 308 -11.69 11.94 -11.70
CA CYS A 308 -11.01 11.76 -10.42
C CYS A 308 -9.47 11.70 -10.54
N HIS A 309 -8.95 11.48 -11.75
CA HIS A 309 -7.51 11.44 -11.98
C HIS A 309 -6.92 12.84 -12.06
N SER A 310 -5.70 13.00 -11.55
CA SER A 310 -4.93 14.24 -11.64
C SER A 310 -4.71 14.68 -13.08
N SER A 311 -4.75 15.97 -13.35
CA SER A 311 -4.32 16.49 -14.66
C SER A 311 -2.80 16.54 -14.76
N ILE A 312 -2.27 16.29 -15.95
CA ILE A 312 -0.82 16.40 -16.20
C ILE A 312 -0.29 17.83 -15.89
N LYS A 313 -1.09 18.84 -16.17
CA LYS A 313 -0.76 20.25 -15.90
C LYS A 313 -0.57 20.49 -14.40
N ASP A 314 -1.45 19.97 -13.55
CA ASP A 314 -1.33 20.17 -12.11
C ASP A 314 -0.11 19.42 -11.55
N VAL A 315 0.17 18.22 -12.09
CA VAL A 315 1.36 17.44 -11.70
C VAL A 315 2.64 18.17 -12.07
N THR A 316 2.79 18.61 -13.31
CA THR A 316 4.00 19.32 -13.78
C THR A 316 4.20 20.66 -13.09
N ASN A 317 3.13 21.42 -12.84
CA ASN A 317 3.17 22.67 -12.08
C ASN A 317 3.65 22.43 -10.64
N THR A 318 3.17 21.36 -10.00
CA THR A 318 3.59 20.98 -8.64
C THR A 318 5.07 20.64 -8.61
N ILE A 319 5.56 19.82 -9.55
CA ILE A 319 6.99 19.48 -9.65
C ILE A 319 7.84 20.74 -9.85
N THR A 320 7.44 21.61 -10.79
CA THR A 320 8.14 22.88 -11.05
C THR A 320 8.21 23.75 -9.79
N TYR A 321 7.11 23.85 -9.04
CA TYR A 321 7.09 24.58 -7.78
C TYR A 321 8.07 23.99 -6.76
N LEU A 322 8.07 22.67 -6.57
CA LEU A 322 8.95 21.97 -5.62
C LEU A 322 10.42 22.17 -5.99
N THR A 323 10.77 22.03 -7.27
CA THR A 323 12.13 22.23 -7.78
C THR A 323 12.60 23.68 -7.63
N ASN A 324 11.77 24.66 -8.01
CA ASN A 324 12.12 26.09 -7.91
C ASN A 324 12.31 26.57 -6.47
N ASN A 325 11.72 25.88 -5.50
CA ASN A 325 11.86 26.19 -4.07
C ASN A 325 12.88 25.29 -3.36
N ASN A 326 13.68 24.51 -4.10
CA ASN A 326 14.67 23.56 -3.57
C ASN A 326 14.10 22.60 -2.53
N ILE A 327 12.84 22.18 -2.71
CA ILE A 327 12.19 21.21 -1.82
C ILE A 327 12.54 19.79 -2.26
N VAL A 328 12.71 19.59 -3.58
CA VAL A 328 13.10 18.32 -4.23
C VAL A 328 14.14 18.59 -5.31
#